data_ce9cc08addf1f884407860f1f727893c
#
_entry.id   ce9cc08addf1f884407860f1f727893c
#
_cell.length_a   1.000
_cell.length_b   1.000
_cell.length_c   1.000
_cell.angle_alpha   90.00
_cell.angle_beta   90.00
_cell.angle_gamma   90.00
#
_symmetry.space_group_name_H-M   'P 1'
#
loop_
_entity.id
_entity.type
_entity.pdbx_description
1 polymer ?
#
loop_
_entity_poly.entity_id
_entity_poly.type
_entity_poly.pdbx_seq_one_letter_code
_entity_poly.pdbx_strand_id
1 'polypeptide(L)'
;MPTIDWLKTEFSYGYDSGNVLSRIPSLTRYREEKAIGASYRRVFLQGLAPYLKPNSRVLELGPGRGSWSRAILSRITKGELHTVDYVDVREWLEPSKYSGRLVCHQVTDNSFSELPDNSFDVFWSFGVLCHNNIENIETILVNARSTMKAGAIAIHQYGDWSKLDRYGWEKGRVPEAFREKPDADIWWPRNNQEKMSRAAINAGWEIETPDIGLLARDSMIVLRNPGTKVL
;
A
#
# COMPACT_ATOMS: atom_id res chain seq x y z
N MET A 1 19.09 1.87 -1.17
CA MET A 1 17.65 2.04 -0.93
C MET A 1 17.42 3.47 -0.47
N PRO A 2 16.35 4.12 -0.95
CA PRO A 2 15.99 5.42 -0.44
C PRO A 2 15.83 5.36 1.10
N THR A 3 16.45 6.31 1.79
CA THR A 3 16.28 6.47 3.23
C THR A 3 14.88 7.02 3.53
N ILE A 4 14.44 6.96 4.78
CA ILE A 4 13.20 7.60 5.22
C ILE A 4 13.22 9.11 4.88
N ASP A 5 14.34 9.77 5.06
CA ASP A 5 14.50 11.19 4.72
C ASP A 5 14.38 11.44 3.21
N TRP A 6 14.90 10.55 2.39
CA TRP A 6 14.70 10.61 0.94
C TRP A 6 13.22 10.44 0.58
N LEU A 7 12.52 9.45 1.17
CA LEU A 7 11.09 9.22 0.95
C LEU A 7 10.26 10.46 1.34
N LYS A 8 10.56 11.07 2.49
CA LYS A 8 9.91 12.31 2.95
C LYS A 8 10.09 13.46 1.97
N THR A 9 11.28 13.59 1.38
CA THR A 9 11.60 14.68 0.45
C THR A 9 10.98 14.43 -0.91
N GLU A 10 11.18 13.23 -1.47
CA GLU A 10 10.74 12.87 -2.83
C GLU A 10 9.23 12.88 -2.97
N PHE A 11 8.50 12.42 -1.94
CA PHE A 11 7.04 12.35 -1.96
C PHE A 11 6.34 13.47 -1.17
N SER A 12 7.07 14.52 -0.79
CA SER A 12 6.54 15.67 -0.01
C SER A 12 5.35 16.38 -0.69
N TYR A 13 5.23 16.29 -2.01
CA TYR A 13 4.13 16.89 -2.78
C TYR A 13 2.81 16.14 -2.66
N GLY A 14 2.82 14.92 -2.09
CA GLY A 14 1.68 14.01 -2.05
C GLY A 14 1.20 13.59 -3.44
N TYR A 15 1.23 12.29 -3.68
CA TYR A 15 0.80 11.74 -4.97
C TYR A 15 -0.73 11.77 -5.11
N ASP A 16 -1.25 12.19 -6.26
CA ASP A 16 -2.69 12.23 -6.56
C ASP A 16 -3.02 11.57 -7.92
N SER A 17 -3.65 10.42 -7.86
CA SER A 17 -4.23 9.74 -9.05
C SER A 17 -5.65 10.20 -9.38
N GLY A 18 -6.23 11.10 -8.59
CA GLY A 18 -7.63 11.48 -8.68
C GLY A 18 -8.58 10.42 -8.11
N ASN A 19 -9.85 10.47 -8.49
CA ASN A 19 -10.85 9.53 -8.00
C ASN A 19 -10.69 8.14 -8.65
N VAL A 20 -10.22 7.14 -7.88
CA VAL A 20 -10.01 5.77 -8.38
C VAL A 20 -11.31 5.07 -8.79
N LEU A 21 -12.47 5.49 -8.27
CA LEU A 21 -13.79 4.92 -8.62
C LEU A 21 -14.39 5.51 -9.90
N SER A 22 -13.90 6.66 -10.37
CA SER A 22 -14.41 7.24 -11.62
C SER A 22 -14.28 6.25 -12.79
N ARG A 23 -15.30 6.18 -13.64
CA ARG A 23 -15.25 5.38 -14.87
C ARG A 23 -14.30 5.99 -15.90
N ILE A 24 -14.21 7.32 -15.91
CA ILE A 24 -13.30 8.06 -16.78
C ILE A 24 -12.11 8.50 -15.92
N PRO A 25 -10.88 8.01 -16.19
CA PRO A 25 -9.71 8.42 -15.45
C PRO A 25 -9.32 9.87 -15.77
N SER A 26 -8.71 10.57 -14.79
CA SER A 26 -7.94 11.76 -15.09
C SER A 26 -6.76 11.41 -16.00
N LEU A 27 -6.14 12.41 -16.63
CA LEU A 27 -4.98 12.18 -17.50
C LEU A 27 -3.80 11.57 -16.71
N THR A 28 -3.60 12.01 -15.48
CA THR A 28 -2.59 11.45 -14.56
C THR A 28 -2.89 9.98 -14.30
N ARG A 29 -4.10 9.65 -13.83
CA ARG A 29 -4.49 8.26 -13.56
C ARG A 29 -4.40 7.38 -14.81
N TYR A 30 -4.80 7.86 -15.97
CA TYR A 30 -4.68 7.11 -17.22
C TYR A 30 -3.22 6.72 -17.53
N ARG A 31 -2.29 7.66 -17.33
CA ARG A 31 -0.86 7.41 -17.53
C ARG A 31 -0.31 6.37 -16.55
N GLU A 32 -0.76 6.42 -15.30
CA GLU A 32 -0.40 5.45 -14.26
C GLU A 32 -1.00 4.06 -14.55
N GLU A 33 -2.27 4.00 -14.87
CA GLU A 33 -2.96 2.77 -15.25
C GLU A 33 -2.28 2.09 -16.45
N LYS A 34 -1.80 2.89 -17.41
CA LYS A 34 -0.97 2.38 -18.51
C LYS A 34 0.36 1.84 -18.04
N ALA A 35 1.06 2.55 -17.14
CA ALA A 35 2.36 2.13 -16.64
C ALA A 35 2.29 0.84 -15.81
N ILE A 36 1.24 0.67 -15.01
CA ILE A 36 1.06 -0.51 -14.15
C ILE A 36 0.34 -1.67 -14.87
N GLY A 37 -0.29 -1.36 -16.02
CA GLY A 37 -1.04 -2.34 -16.82
C GLY A 37 -2.36 -2.78 -16.18
N ALA A 38 -3.05 -1.88 -15.45
CA ALA A 38 -4.30 -2.17 -14.80
C ALA A 38 -5.13 -0.90 -14.55
N SER A 39 -6.46 -1.03 -14.56
CA SER A 39 -7.34 0.05 -14.09
C SER A 39 -7.40 0.09 -12.57
N TYR A 40 -7.15 1.25 -11.96
CA TYR A 40 -7.26 1.45 -10.51
C TYR A 40 -8.66 1.17 -9.98
N ARG A 41 -9.69 1.48 -10.80
CA ARG A 41 -11.06 1.12 -10.46
C ARG A 41 -11.24 -0.39 -10.35
N ARG A 42 -10.64 -1.17 -11.27
CA ARG A 42 -10.64 -2.64 -11.21
C ARG A 42 -9.87 -3.14 -10.01
N VAL A 43 -8.70 -2.58 -9.74
CA VAL A 43 -7.88 -2.92 -8.56
C VAL A 43 -8.67 -2.69 -7.27
N PHE A 44 -9.35 -1.55 -7.15
CA PHE A 44 -10.19 -1.28 -5.98
C PHE A 44 -11.34 -2.29 -5.86
N LEU A 45 -12.11 -2.47 -6.93
CA LEU A 45 -13.34 -3.30 -6.88
C LEU A 45 -13.07 -4.79 -6.72
N GLN A 46 -11.96 -5.31 -7.25
CA GLN A 46 -11.61 -6.74 -7.22
C GLN A 46 -10.54 -7.07 -6.19
N GLY A 47 -9.63 -6.12 -5.89
CA GLY A 47 -8.51 -6.35 -4.99
C GLY A 47 -8.76 -5.92 -3.55
N LEU A 48 -9.48 -4.81 -3.31
CA LEU A 48 -9.68 -4.28 -1.96
C LEU A 48 -11.14 -4.36 -1.50
N ALA A 49 -12.09 -3.93 -2.31
CA ALA A 49 -13.50 -3.82 -1.91
C ALA A 49 -14.14 -5.10 -1.36
N PRO A 50 -13.76 -6.33 -1.80
CA PRO A 50 -14.29 -7.58 -1.22
C PRO A 50 -14.01 -7.75 0.27
N TYR A 51 -12.96 -7.11 0.80
CA TYR A 51 -12.55 -7.20 2.20
C TYR A 51 -13.12 -6.05 3.07
N LEU A 52 -13.76 -5.05 2.46
CA LEU A 52 -14.33 -3.89 3.15
C LEU A 52 -15.78 -4.14 3.54
N LYS A 53 -16.07 -4.07 4.85
CA LYS A 53 -17.43 -4.05 5.40
C LYS A 53 -17.81 -2.62 5.80
N PRO A 54 -19.11 -2.27 5.89
CA PRO A 54 -19.51 -0.92 6.26
C PRO A 54 -18.93 -0.42 7.60
N ASN A 55 -18.63 -1.32 8.54
CA ASN A 55 -18.08 -1.02 9.85
C ASN A 55 -16.60 -1.37 10.01
N SER A 56 -15.88 -1.67 8.93
CA SER A 56 -14.45 -1.98 9.01
C SER A 56 -13.64 -0.79 9.52
N ARG A 57 -12.67 -1.08 10.37
CA ARG A 57 -11.57 -0.16 10.67
C ARG A 57 -10.39 -0.49 9.75
N VAL A 58 -10.00 0.48 8.96
CA VAL A 58 -8.98 0.30 7.91
C VAL A 58 -7.75 1.11 8.26
N LEU A 59 -6.58 0.51 8.10
CA LEU A 59 -5.28 1.17 8.14
C LEU A 59 -4.77 1.32 6.70
N GLU A 60 -4.47 2.55 6.30
CA GLU A 60 -3.87 2.87 5.00
C GLU A 60 -2.48 3.45 5.20
N LEU A 61 -1.47 2.83 4.61
CA LEU A 61 -0.10 3.34 4.58
C LEU A 61 0.15 4.13 3.30
N GLY A 62 0.63 5.37 3.44
CA GLY A 62 0.97 6.24 2.33
C GLY A 62 -0.25 6.68 1.51
N PRO A 63 -1.23 7.40 2.10
CA PRO A 63 -2.46 7.79 1.41
C PRO A 63 -2.22 8.82 0.29
N GLY A 64 -1.08 9.51 0.29
CA GLY A 64 -0.84 10.65 -0.58
C GLY A 64 -1.96 11.69 -0.46
N ARG A 65 -2.51 12.16 -1.57
CA ARG A 65 -3.65 13.10 -1.58
C ARG A 65 -5.02 12.40 -1.52
N GLY A 66 -5.08 11.14 -1.06
CA GLY A 66 -6.31 10.44 -0.72
C GLY A 66 -7.08 9.82 -1.88
N SER A 67 -6.41 9.49 -2.98
CA SER A 67 -7.06 8.83 -4.12
C SER A 67 -7.75 7.52 -3.73
N TRP A 68 -7.10 6.71 -2.91
CA TRP A 68 -7.63 5.45 -2.37
C TRP A 68 -8.45 5.69 -1.11
N SER A 69 -8.02 6.60 -0.23
CA SER A 69 -8.71 6.95 1.02
C SER A 69 -10.18 7.31 0.78
N ARG A 70 -10.46 8.16 -0.22
CA ARG A 70 -11.83 8.54 -0.60
C ARG A 70 -12.67 7.35 -1.05
N ALA A 71 -12.06 6.42 -1.79
CA ALA A 71 -12.73 5.21 -2.24
C ALA A 71 -13.03 4.25 -1.06
N ILE A 72 -12.07 4.08 -0.14
CA ILE A 72 -12.25 3.29 1.08
C ILE A 72 -13.38 3.87 1.93
N LEU A 73 -13.34 5.17 2.24
CA LEU A 73 -14.36 5.87 3.04
C LEU A 73 -15.76 5.79 2.45
N SER A 74 -15.87 5.68 1.11
CA SER A 74 -17.17 5.47 0.45
C SER A 74 -17.77 4.08 0.72
N ARG A 75 -16.95 3.10 1.12
CA ARG A 75 -17.38 1.73 1.42
C ARG A 75 -17.60 1.48 2.91
N ILE A 76 -16.74 2.00 3.75
CA ILE A 76 -16.79 1.83 5.21
C ILE A 76 -17.70 2.89 5.86
N THR A 77 -18.97 2.96 5.47
CA THR A 77 -19.89 4.05 5.83
C THR A 77 -20.12 4.26 7.33
N LYS A 78 -19.82 3.26 8.15
CA LYS A 78 -19.93 3.25 9.63
C LYS A 78 -18.60 2.96 10.31
N GLY A 79 -17.56 2.68 9.53
CA GLY A 79 -16.22 2.36 10.00
C GLY A 79 -15.31 3.57 10.00
N GLU A 80 -14.04 3.32 10.30
CA GLU A 80 -12.99 4.33 10.40
C GLU A 80 -11.83 4.01 9.46
N LEU A 81 -11.25 5.05 8.87
CA LEU A 81 -9.99 4.98 8.13
C LEU A 81 -8.92 5.72 8.92
N HIS A 82 -7.86 5.02 9.27
CA HIS A 82 -6.64 5.58 9.82
C HIS A 82 -5.57 5.59 8.73
N THR A 83 -4.97 6.74 8.48
CA THR A 83 -3.88 6.87 7.52
C THR A 83 -2.58 7.12 8.22
N VAL A 84 -1.49 6.53 7.72
CA VAL A 84 -0.13 6.72 8.23
C VAL A 84 0.75 7.22 7.09
N ASP A 85 1.43 8.34 7.32
CA ASP A 85 2.38 8.91 6.38
C ASP A 85 3.49 9.66 7.13
N TYR A 86 4.65 9.80 6.50
CA TYR A 86 5.74 10.66 7.01
C TYR A 86 5.42 12.16 6.86
N VAL A 87 4.56 12.50 5.89
CA VAL A 87 4.10 13.86 5.63
C VAL A 87 2.76 14.09 6.31
N ASP A 88 2.51 15.30 6.80
CA ASP A 88 1.19 15.67 7.28
C ASP A 88 0.20 15.77 6.11
N VAL A 89 -0.66 14.77 6.01
CA VAL A 89 -1.65 14.64 4.92
C VAL A 89 -2.99 15.29 5.24
N ARG A 90 -3.16 15.90 6.44
CA ARG A 90 -4.46 16.46 6.90
C ARG A 90 -4.99 17.55 5.98
N GLU A 91 -4.11 18.38 5.44
CA GLU A 91 -4.49 19.42 4.48
C GLU A 91 -5.12 18.84 3.20
N TRP A 92 -4.63 17.69 2.74
CA TRP A 92 -5.10 17.07 1.50
C TRP A 92 -6.32 16.16 1.70
N LEU A 93 -6.39 15.50 2.84
CA LEU A 93 -7.44 14.53 3.13
C LEU A 93 -8.66 15.16 3.82
N GLU A 94 -8.50 16.33 4.43
CA GLU A 94 -9.57 17.11 5.07
C GLU A 94 -10.43 16.27 6.05
N PRO A 95 -9.86 15.73 7.15
CA PRO A 95 -10.56 14.81 8.07
C PRO A 95 -11.88 15.35 8.61
N SER A 96 -11.99 16.68 8.75
CA SER A 96 -13.21 17.35 9.21
C SER A 96 -14.46 17.06 8.35
N LYS A 97 -14.26 16.74 7.07
CA LYS A 97 -15.36 16.37 6.14
C LYS A 97 -15.94 14.99 6.39
N TYR A 98 -15.34 14.18 7.25
CA TYR A 98 -15.72 12.76 7.45
C TYR A 98 -16.29 12.45 8.81
N SER A 99 -16.71 13.46 9.58
CA SER A 99 -17.39 13.30 10.88
C SER A 99 -16.64 12.36 11.84
N GLY A 100 -15.34 12.49 11.96
CA GLY A 100 -14.46 11.68 12.81
C GLY A 100 -14.07 10.29 12.26
N ARG A 101 -14.59 9.91 11.09
CA ARG A 101 -14.27 8.60 10.48
C ARG A 101 -12.91 8.54 9.77
N LEU A 102 -12.23 9.66 9.62
CA LEU A 102 -10.87 9.72 9.06
C LEU A 102 -9.92 10.29 10.11
N VAL A 103 -8.90 9.51 10.44
CA VAL A 103 -7.85 9.89 11.39
C VAL A 103 -6.51 9.82 10.67
N CYS A 104 -5.78 10.94 10.64
CA CYS A 104 -4.48 11.01 9.97
C CYS A 104 -3.35 11.02 11.02
N HIS A 105 -2.43 10.08 10.89
CA HIS A 105 -1.25 9.95 11.73
C HIS A 105 -0.02 10.36 10.91
N GLN A 106 0.65 11.43 11.33
CA GLN A 106 1.99 11.74 10.84
C GLN A 106 2.99 11.00 11.72
N VAL A 107 3.86 10.19 11.11
CA VAL A 107 4.83 9.35 11.83
C VAL A 107 6.27 9.72 11.43
N THR A 108 7.22 9.33 12.27
CA THR A 108 8.63 9.57 12.01
C THR A 108 9.37 8.33 11.51
N ASP A 109 8.78 7.16 11.74
CA ASP A 109 9.35 5.85 11.41
C ASP A 109 8.25 4.82 11.06
N ASN A 110 8.64 3.55 10.94
CA ASN A 110 7.75 2.43 10.63
C ASN A 110 7.36 1.61 11.87
N SER A 111 7.40 2.19 13.09
CA SER A 111 7.06 1.46 14.33
C SER A 111 5.56 1.23 14.50
N PHE A 112 4.73 2.11 13.93
CA PHE A 112 3.29 2.16 14.14
C PHE A 112 2.87 2.35 15.61
N SER A 113 3.79 2.87 16.45
CA SER A 113 3.60 3.00 17.90
C SER A 113 2.46 3.95 18.30
N GLU A 114 2.06 4.85 17.39
CA GLU A 114 0.95 5.79 17.58
C GLU A 114 -0.43 5.14 17.38
N LEU A 115 -0.46 3.89 16.90
CA LEU A 115 -1.70 3.19 16.59
C LEU A 115 -2.07 2.22 17.72
N PRO A 116 -3.39 2.04 17.97
CA PRO A 116 -3.83 1.07 18.95
C PRO A 116 -3.64 -0.38 18.48
N ASP A 117 -3.20 -1.23 19.39
CA ASP A 117 -3.08 -2.67 19.13
C ASP A 117 -4.43 -3.31 18.84
N ASN A 118 -4.41 -4.42 18.07
CA ASN A 118 -5.56 -5.29 17.80
C ASN A 118 -6.84 -4.54 17.39
N SER A 119 -6.69 -3.53 16.54
CA SER A 119 -7.76 -2.57 16.25
C SER A 119 -8.26 -2.57 14.81
N PHE A 120 -7.44 -2.97 13.84
CA PHE A 120 -7.79 -2.84 12.43
C PHE A 120 -8.20 -4.17 11.81
N ASP A 121 -9.19 -4.10 10.90
CA ASP A 121 -9.72 -5.24 10.16
C ASP A 121 -9.00 -5.42 8.81
N VAL A 122 -8.54 -4.31 8.20
CA VAL A 122 -7.87 -4.31 6.89
C VAL A 122 -6.68 -3.36 6.93
N PHE A 123 -5.53 -3.81 6.40
CA PHE A 123 -4.34 -3.00 6.17
C PHE A 123 -4.08 -2.88 4.67
N TRP A 124 -4.02 -1.66 4.16
CA TRP A 124 -3.90 -1.35 2.74
C TRP A 124 -2.69 -0.49 2.44
N SER A 125 -1.99 -0.78 1.35
CA SER A 125 -1.06 0.17 0.73
C SER A 125 -1.00 -0.02 -0.79
N PHE A 126 -0.84 1.09 -1.51
CA PHE A 126 -0.67 1.10 -2.96
C PHE A 126 0.26 2.24 -3.38
N GLY A 127 1.30 1.94 -4.16
CA GLY A 127 2.33 2.90 -4.53
C GLY A 127 3.33 3.22 -3.41
N VAL A 128 3.43 2.35 -2.39
CA VAL A 128 4.30 2.54 -1.22
C VAL A 128 5.40 1.48 -1.16
N LEU A 129 5.04 0.20 -1.05
CA LEU A 129 6.02 -0.88 -0.87
C LEU A 129 6.90 -1.08 -2.11
N CYS A 130 6.48 -0.61 -3.27
CA CYS A 130 7.30 -0.63 -4.48
C CYS A 130 8.55 0.26 -4.40
N HIS A 131 8.59 1.20 -3.44
CA HIS A 131 9.74 2.07 -3.17
C HIS A 131 10.59 1.60 -1.99
N ASN A 132 10.25 0.46 -1.39
CA ASN A 132 10.93 -0.10 -0.23
C ASN A 132 11.66 -1.40 -0.60
N ASN A 133 12.88 -1.58 -0.06
CA ASN A 133 13.56 -2.87 -0.14
C ASN A 133 12.86 -3.90 0.75
N ILE A 134 13.22 -5.16 0.60
CA ILE A 134 12.53 -6.25 1.27
C ILE A 134 12.68 -6.21 2.79
N GLU A 135 13.82 -5.76 3.31
CA GLU A 135 14.09 -5.64 4.75
C GLU A 135 13.18 -4.59 5.39
N ASN A 136 12.96 -3.48 4.68
CA ASN A 136 12.05 -2.42 5.13
C ASN A 136 10.59 -2.88 5.07
N ILE A 137 10.22 -3.62 4.02
CA ILE A 137 8.90 -4.23 3.90
C ILE A 137 8.65 -5.20 5.04
N GLU A 138 9.62 -6.06 5.36
CA GLU A 138 9.51 -7.00 6.49
C GLU A 138 9.32 -6.24 7.82
N THR A 139 10.09 -5.17 8.06
CA THR A 139 9.94 -4.31 9.24
C THR A 139 8.53 -3.69 9.33
N ILE A 140 8.01 -3.15 8.22
CA ILE A 140 6.64 -2.61 8.14
C ILE A 140 5.62 -3.69 8.50
N LEU A 141 5.74 -4.88 7.92
CA LEU A 141 4.80 -5.98 8.16
C LEU A 141 4.86 -6.50 9.61
N VAL A 142 6.07 -6.62 10.20
CA VAL A 142 6.25 -7.02 11.61
C VAL A 142 5.54 -6.03 12.53
N ASN A 143 5.84 -4.74 12.37
CA ASN A 143 5.35 -3.71 13.28
C ASN A 143 3.84 -3.47 13.10
N ALA A 144 3.33 -3.43 11.88
CA ALA A 144 1.91 -3.26 11.63
C ALA A 144 1.06 -4.42 12.18
N ARG A 145 1.64 -5.63 12.31
CA ARG A 145 0.89 -6.82 12.74
C ARG A 145 0.27 -6.68 14.13
N SER A 146 0.94 -6.01 15.07
CA SER A 146 0.39 -5.79 16.43
C SER A 146 -0.89 -4.95 16.42
N THR A 147 -1.03 -4.04 15.46
CA THR A 147 -2.21 -3.16 15.33
C THR A 147 -3.41 -3.89 14.72
N MET A 148 -3.18 -5.04 14.10
CA MET A 148 -4.19 -5.79 13.35
C MET A 148 -4.89 -6.84 14.22
N LYS A 149 -6.22 -6.93 14.09
CA LYS A 149 -7.02 -7.98 14.74
C LYS A 149 -6.62 -9.37 14.24
N ALA A 150 -6.87 -10.38 15.07
CA ALA A 150 -6.81 -11.77 14.62
C ALA A 150 -7.80 -11.97 13.44
N GLY A 151 -7.33 -12.61 12.36
CA GLY A 151 -8.09 -12.79 11.13
C GLY A 151 -8.17 -11.57 10.22
N ALA A 152 -7.54 -10.44 10.59
CA ALA A 152 -7.47 -9.25 9.75
C ALA A 152 -6.68 -9.51 8.46
N ILE A 153 -7.01 -8.76 7.42
CA ILE A 153 -6.43 -8.90 6.08
C ILE A 153 -5.49 -7.74 5.78
N ALA A 154 -4.32 -8.03 5.23
CA ALA A 154 -3.43 -7.02 4.66
C ALA A 154 -3.31 -7.22 3.15
N ILE A 155 -3.40 -6.13 2.39
CA ILE A 155 -3.35 -6.14 0.93
C ILE A 155 -2.37 -5.07 0.47
N HIS A 156 -1.31 -5.49 -0.22
CA HIS A 156 -0.24 -4.60 -0.60
C HIS A 156 0.19 -4.78 -2.05
N GLN A 157 0.31 -3.66 -2.78
CA GLN A 157 1.02 -3.63 -4.04
C GLN A 157 2.52 -3.46 -3.76
N TYR A 158 3.36 -4.19 -4.47
CA TYR A 158 4.81 -4.09 -4.42
C TYR A 158 5.42 -4.23 -5.81
N GLY A 159 6.64 -3.70 -5.99
CA GLY A 159 7.38 -3.85 -7.23
C GLY A 159 7.78 -5.31 -7.45
N ASP A 160 7.51 -5.87 -8.63
CA ASP A 160 7.91 -7.23 -8.99
C ASP A 160 8.76 -7.20 -10.27
N TRP A 161 10.07 -7.35 -10.10
CA TRP A 161 11.00 -7.30 -11.22
C TRP A 161 10.77 -8.41 -12.24
N SER A 162 10.30 -9.59 -11.80
CA SER A 162 9.98 -10.69 -12.70
C SER A 162 8.80 -10.38 -13.62
N LYS A 163 7.83 -9.58 -13.11
CA LYS A 163 6.71 -9.07 -13.92
C LYS A 163 7.14 -7.88 -14.77
N LEU A 164 7.93 -6.96 -14.19
CA LEU A 164 8.46 -5.80 -14.91
C LEU A 164 9.29 -6.22 -16.14
N ASP A 165 10.12 -7.27 -16.01
CA ASP A 165 10.88 -7.84 -17.11
C ASP A 165 9.99 -8.32 -18.27
N ARG A 166 8.87 -8.98 -17.94
CA ARG A 166 7.91 -9.45 -18.96
C ARG A 166 7.04 -8.33 -19.52
N TYR A 167 6.70 -7.33 -18.69
CA TYR A 167 5.85 -6.22 -19.08
C TYR A 167 6.58 -5.19 -19.95
N GLY A 168 7.86 -4.99 -19.68
CA GLY A 168 8.77 -4.04 -20.32
C GLY A 168 9.04 -2.80 -19.46
N TRP A 169 10.29 -2.50 -19.28
CA TRP A 169 10.81 -1.43 -18.40
C TRP A 169 10.33 -0.04 -18.81
N GLU A 170 10.49 0.29 -20.09
CA GLU A 170 10.01 1.56 -20.65
C GLU A 170 8.49 1.70 -20.50
N LYS A 171 7.74 0.65 -20.85
CA LYS A 171 6.28 0.62 -20.72
C LYS A 171 5.85 0.75 -19.26
N GLY A 172 6.58 0.13 -18.34
CA GLY A 172 6.39 0.20 -16.91
C GLY A 172 6.85 1.52 -16.29
N ARG A 173 7.51 2.39 -17.07
CA ARG A 173 8.10 3.67 -16.61
C ARG A 173 9.09 3.51 -15.48
N VAL A 174 9.85 2.43 -15.51
CA VAL A 174 11.00 2.20 -14.62
C VAL A 174 12.24 2.25 -15.47
N PRO A 175 13.27 3.05 -15.13
CA PRO A 175 14.48 3.16 -15.92
C PRO A 175 15.19 1.81 -16.05
N GLU A 176 15.44 1.35 -17.28
CA GLU A 176 16.13 0.08 -17.50
C GLU A 176 17.57 0.09 -16.96
N ALA A 177 18.18 1.28 -16.87
CA ALA A 177 19.49 1.47 -16.23
C ALA A 177 19.52 1.03 -14.75
N PHE A 178 18.37 0.82 -14.10
CA PHE A 178 18.32 0.28 -12.74
C PHE A 178 18.81 -1.17 -12.65
N ARG A 179 18.83 -1.90 -13.76
CA ARG A 179 19.41 -3.26 -13.82
C ARG A 179 20.88 -3.30 -13.40
N GLU A 180 21.62 -2.23 -13.73
CA GLU A 180 23.07 -2.14 -13.51
C GLU A 180 23.43 -1.40 -12.20
N LYS A 181 22.44 -0.85 -11.50
CA LYS A 181 22.66 -0.08 -10.26
C LYS A 181 22.42 -0.92 -9.02
N PRO A 182 23.12 -0.69 -7.92
CA PRO A 182 22.80 -1.28 -6.62
C PRO A 182 21.44 -0.78 -6.11
N ASP A 183 20.76 -1.57 -5.27
CA ASP A 183 19.44 -1.22 -4.72
C ASP A 183 19.46 0.07 -3.89
N ALA A 184 20.63 0.45 -3.36
CA ALA A 184 20.79 1.72 -2.64
C ALA A 184 20.57 2.96 -3.52
N ASP A 185 20.80 2.84 -4.83
CA ASP A 185 20.82 3.96 -5.78
C ASP A 185 19.56 4.01 -6.66
N ILE A 186 18.58 3.16 -6.39
CA ILE A 186 17.35 3.06 -7.17
C ILE A 186 16.11 3.23 -6.31
N TRP A 187 15.09 3.87 -6.86
CA TRP A 187 13.81 4.07 -6.18
C TRP A 187 12.79 2.94 -6.45
N TRP A 188 13.19 1.88 -7.19
CA TRP A 188 12.40 0.67 -7.46
C TRP A 188 13.23 -0.57 -7.11
N PRO A 189 13.37 -0.91 -5.82
CA PRO A 189 14.24 -2.00 -5.36
C PRO A 189 13.87 -3.36 -5.95
N ARG A 190 14.86 -4.28 -5.99
CA ARG A 190 14.74 -5.62 -6.58
C ARG A 190 13.92 -6.57 -5.73
N ASN A 191 12.61 -6.34 -5.73
CA ASN A 191 11.66 -7.25 -5.12
C ASN A 191 11.06 -8.21 -6.16
N ASN A 192 10.52 -9.31 -5.68
CA ASN A 192 9.74 -10.27 -6.44
C ASN A 192 8.81 -11.04 -5.50
N GLN A 193 7.95 -11.89 -6.08
CA GLN A 193 6.96 -12.66 -5.31
C GLN A 193 7.60 -13.57 -4.25
N GLU A 194 8.75 -14.20 -4.54
CA GLU A 194 9.45 -15.09 -3.60
C GLU A 194 9.95 -14.32 -2.36
N LYS A 195 10.66 -13.21 -2.59
CA LYS A 195 11.18 -12.34 -1.51
C LYS A 195 10.02 -11.79 -0.66
N MET A 196 8.97 -11.29 -1.31
CA MET A 196 7.79 -10.74 -0.62
C MET A 196 7.08 -11.79 0.22
N SER A 197 6.90 -13.01 -0.31
CA SER A 197 6.30 -14.12 0.41
C SER A 197 7.12 -14.51 1.64
N ARG A 198 8.44 -14.56 1.52
CA ARG A 198 9.35 -14.88 2.62
C ARG A 198 9.29 -13.81 3.72
N ALA A 199 9.33 -12.53 3.35
CA ALA A 199 9.22 -11.42 4.29
C ALA A 199 7.89 -11.45 5.05
N ALA A 200 6.79 -11.74 4.37
CA ALA A 200 5.47 -11.86 5.00
C ALA A 200 5.43 -13.02 6.03
N ILE A 201 5.98 -14.19 5.67
CA ILE A 201 6.05 -15.34 6.58
C ILE A 201 6.95 -15.02 7.80
N ASN A 202 8.13 -14.42 7.58
CA ASN A 202 9.04 -14.02 8.66
C ASN A 202 8.35 -13.01 9.60
N ALA A 203 7.55 -12.10 9.06
CA ALA A 203 6.76 -11.14 9.84
C ALA A 203 5.54 -11.78 10.57
N GLY A 204 5.33 -13.10 10.42
CA GLY A 204 4.28 -13.85 11.11
C GLY A 204 2.90 -13.76 10.47
N TRP A 205 2.82 -13.38 9.19
CA TRP A 205 1.59 -13.39 8.42
C TRP A 205 1.40 -14.73 7.70
N GLU A 206 0.14 -15.13 7.50
CA GLU A 206 -0.25 -16.20 6.58
C GLU A 206 -0.53 -15.60 5.20
N ILE A 207 -0.07 -16.28 4.14
CA ILE A 207 -0.31 -15.85 2.76
C ILE A 207 -1.62 -16.46 2.28
N GLU A 208 -2.63 -15.63 2.03
CA GLU A 208 -3.86 -16.08 1.36
C GLU A 208 -3.70 -16.17 -0.15
N THR A 209 -3.06 -15.15 -0.72
CA THR A 209 -2.83 -15.08 -2.17
C THR A 209 -1.49 -14.36 -2.41
N PRO A 210 -0.50 -15.03 -2.99
CA PRO A 210 0.83 -14.44 -3.18
C PRO A 210 0.84 -13.35 -4.27
N ASP A 211 -0.06 -13.42 -5.24
CA ASP A 211 -0.37 -12.37 -6.21
C ASP A 211 -1.80 -12.53 -6.72
N ILE A 212 -2.63 -11.48 -6.56
CA ILE A 212 -4.00 -11.46 -7.07
C ILE A 212 -4.05 -11.48 -8.62
N GLY A 213 -2.95 -11.14 -9.29
CA GLY A 213 -2.86 -11.13 -10.75
C GLY A 213 -3.58 -9.96 -11.43
N LEU A 214 -3.88 -8.88 -10.72
CA LEU A 214 -4.58 -7.71 -11.26
C LEU A 214 -3.66 -6.76 -12.01
N LEU A 215 -2.36 -6.74 -11.71
CA LEU A 215 -1.38 -5.82 -12.25
C LEU A 215 -0.45 -6.53 -13.22
N ALA A 216 -0.07 -5.87 -14.32
CA ALA A 216 0.86 -6.44 -15.30
C ALA A 216 2.33 -6.21 -14.94
N ARG A 217 2.65 -5.03 -14.34
CA ARG A 217 4.02 -4.64 -13.97
C ARG A 217 4.41 -5.11 -12.57
N ASP A 218 3.49 -5.03 -11.62
CA ASP A 218 3.70 -5.27 -10.20
C ASP A 218 2.91 -6.46 -9.72
N SER A 219 3.11 -6.86 -8.47
CA SER A 219 2.29 -7.87 -7.81
C SER A 219 1.49 -7.27 -6.65
N MET A 220 0.41 -7.96 -6.29
CA MET A 220 -0.42 -7.63 -5.12
C MET A 220 -0.61 -8.86 -4.26
N ILE A 221 -0.09 -8.82 -3.04
CA ILE A 221 -0.21 -9.90 -2.06
C ILE A 221 -1.42 -9.68 -1.15
N VAL A 222 -2.07 -10.78 -0.76
CA VAL A 222 -3.09 -10.80 0.30
C VAL A 222 -2.59 -11.66 1.44
N LEU A 223 -2.56 -11.09 2.62
CA LEU A 223 -2.07 -11.69 3.84
C LEU A 223 -3.18 -11.74 4.88
N ARG A 224 -3.13 -12.74 5.77
CA ARG A 224 -3.99 -12.86 6.94
C ARG A 224 -3.16 -12.80 8.22
N ASN A 225 -3.60 -12.02 9.20
CA ASN A 225 -3.06 -12.11 10.55
C ASN A 225 -3.63 -13.34 11.26
N PRO A 226 -2.84 -14.39 11.54
CA PRO A 226 -3.34 -15.59 12.22
C PRO A 226 -3.75 -15.33 13.68
N GLY A 227 -3.44 -14.14 14.19
CA GLY A 227 -3.54 -13.86 15.61
C GLY A 227 -2.38 -14.45 16.42
N THR A 228 -2.42 -14.26 17.73
CA THR A 228 -1.49 -14.93 18.63
C THR A 228 -2.03 -16.33 18.88
N LYS A 229 -1.27 -17.40 18.53
CA LYS A 229 -1.61 -18.74 19.01
C LYS A 229 -1.52 -18.69 20.53
N VAL A 230 -2.65 -18.79 21.23
CA VAL A 230 -2.67 -19.08 22.66
C VAL A 230 -2.18 -20.52 22.77
N LEU A 231 -0.92 -20.68 23.21
CA LEU A 231 -0.33 -21.98 23.58
C LEU A 231 -0.96 -22.48 24.87
#